data_3001cace835db48fda0da3fdb8e2a9fa
#
_entry.id   3001cace835db48fda0da3fdb8e2a9fa
#
_cell.length_a   1.000
_cell.length_b   1.000
_cell.length_c   1.000
_cell.angle_alpha   90.00
_cell.angle_beta   90.00
_cell.angle_gamma   90.00
#
_symmetry.space_group_name_H-M   'P 1'
#
loop_
_entity.id
_entity.type
_entity.pdbx_description
1 polymer ?
#
loop_
_entity_poly.entity_id
_entity_poly.type
_entity_poly.pdbx_seq_one_letter_code
_entity_poly.pdbx_strand_id
1 'polypeptide(L)'
;MKIRFIIISFIALILVGWGYAAYKFEHQSKENIISILDEYGEYVTYDSIKVNKYGFSITLNKVMLKPIDFYFDEIVIRHIPFLNITKIDSYGNDVKITIAQDEKNIFYSPDHHTTIWFRKSLFNREPDYWKLSLSDNKSTLYSSLDAEKLAESDISNSVITNTKTSDNLNLLILDGENTVSFISENYRGNLYDKIFEFLRDKIANDSDTASFEYGLTKLDILNLPISYNSKLKLKYSDELLALGKLLIQNFSLNQKQDENMHAVIFMQMLGELVKGKPFLFSCDIERKGKVESYLYKLNIEKDKIFDFALNSKSTIEPSETYQKTAVEALGSYFSNGLNKRAELDKIFKLTSPITQEDGEKVMGVFAKINNSEFNLKGEFDPEAKKLSGKTNLVMDDFNFAIDIDMPNLDNPLNLESVIKLSDPNAFINNFVNYTNNAVIPVLNKMEGSKEFALNLGKQSSVIKQYGFRAIEAFSKNSELKDGESLVVDVKGKDTGLTFNDKAIDQIFGDARVLEFMNAMAQIEQERKQVVGK
;
A
#
# COMPACT_ATOMS: atom_id res chain seq x y z
N MET A 1 -43.13 54.51 5.99
CA MET A 1 -44.21 53.49 5.91
C MET A 1 -43.95 52.43 4.84
N LYS A 2 -43.50 52.78 3.62
CA LYS A 2 -43.27 51.81 2.51
C LYS A 2 -42.24 50.72 2.83
N ILE A 3 -41.12 51.03 3.49
CA ILE A 3 -40.06 50.05 3.80
C ILE A 3 -40.56 48.99 4.78
N ARG A 4 -41.34 49.39 5.80
CA ARG A 4 -41.92 48.42 6.76
C ARG A 4 -42.89 47.46 6.09
N PHE A 5 -43.67 47.96 5.13
CA PHE A 5 -44.61 47.12 4.37
C PHE A 5 -43.87 46.12 3.46
N ILE A 6 -42.77 46.51 2.83
CA ILE A 6 -41.93 45.64 2.02
C ILE A 6 -41.31 44.54 2.88
N ILE A 7 -40.79 44.90 4.06
CA ILE A 7 -40.19 43.92 4.99
C ILE A 7 -41.25 42.92 5.48
N ILE A 8 -42.45 43.41 5.86
CA ILE A 8 -43.54 42.54 6.32
C ILE A 8 -44.00 41.62 5.19
N SER A 9 -44.15 42.14 3.97
CA SER A 9 -44.52 41.32 2.82
C SER A 9 -43.47 40.27 2.47
N PHE A 10 -42.18 40.61 2.59
CA PHE A 10 -41.09 39.69 2.38
C PHE A 10 -41.06 38.60 3.44
N ILE A 11 -41.24 38.93 4.73
CA ILE A 11 -41.36 37.96 5.83
C ILE A 11 -42.58 37.05 5.63
N ALA A 12 -43.72 37.61 5.22
CA ALA A 12 -44.92 36.83 4.93
C ALA A 12 -44.70 35.84 3.78
N LEU A 13 -44.00 36.27 2.73
CA LEU A 13 -43.63 35.40 1.58
C LEU A 13 -42.71 34.27 2.00
N ILE A 14 -41.73 34.58 2.86
CA ILE A 14 -40.84 33.54 3.45
C ILE A 14 -41.64 32.55 4.29
N LEU A 15 -42.54 32.99 5.15
CA LEU A 15 -43.37 32.15 5.99
C LEU A 15 -44.31 31.25 5.19
N VAL A 16 -44.94 31.81 4.12
CA VAL A 16 -45.79 31.02 3.20
C VAL A 16 -44.95 30.00 2.44
N GLY A 17 -43.77 30.41 1.92
CA GLY A 17 -42.83 29.51 1.26
C GLY A 17 -42.35 28.38 2.19
N TRP A 18 -42.06 28.73 3.45
CA TRP A 18 -41.68 27.75 4.49
C TRP A 18 -42.82 26.78 4.81
N GLY A 19 -44.03 27.29 5.00
CA GLY A 19 -45.23 26.49 5.24
C GLY A 19 -45.53 25.53 4.09
N TYR A 20 -45.41 26.01 2.85
CA TYR A 20 -45.57 25.16 1.65
C TYR A 20 -44.48 24.08 1.57
N ALA A 21 -43.23 24.47 1.80
CA ALA A 21 -42.11 23.51 1.83
C ALA A 21 -42.29 22.47 2.93
N ALA A 22 -42.73 22.86 4.14
CA ALA A 22 -43.03 21.98 5.24
C ALA A 22 -44.16 20.97 4.91
N TYR A 23 -45.23 21.45 4.29
CA TYR A 23 -46.33 20.61 3.83
C TYR A 23 -45.86 19.58 2.79
N LYS A 24 -45.11 20.06 1.78
CA LYS A 24 -44.55 19.18 0.76
C LYS A 24 -43.58 18.14 1.31
N PHE A 25 -42.76 18.55 2.27
CA PHE A 25 -41.85 17.66 2.96
C PHE A 25 -42.57 16.56 3.73
N GLU A 26 -43.61 16.94 4.49
CA GLU A 26 -44.39 15.96 5.28
C GLU A 26 -45.04 14.88 4.39
N HIS A 27 -45.55 15.23 3.22
CA HIS A 27 -46.30 14.32 2.37
C HIS A 27 -45.39 13.55 1.37
N GLN A 28 -44.48 14.25 0.71
CA GLN A 28 -43.63 13.61 -0.32
C GLN A 28 -42.39 12.95 0.24
N SER A 29 -41.71 13.59 1.20
CA SER A 29 -40.44 13.03 1.69
C SER A 29 -40.66 11.83 2.59
N LYS A 30 -41.74 11.83 3.37
CA LYS A 30 -42.13 10.68 4.18
C LYS A 30 -42.49 9.49 3.30
N GLU A 31 -43.33 9.70 2.29
CA GLU A 31 -43.74 8.63 1.37
C GLU A 31 -42.54 8.08 0.59
N ASN A 32 -41.67 8.94 0.11
CA ASN A 32 -40.47 8.52 -0.61
C ASN A 32 -39.51 7.72 0.27
N ILE A 33 -39.32 8.13 1.55
CA ILE A 33 -38.45 7.38 2.46
C ILE A 33 -39.08 6.04 2.83
N ILE A 34 -40.38 6.01 3.10
CA ILE A 34 -41.09 4.73 3.35
C ILE A 34 -40.98 3.82 2.14
N SER A 35 -41.20 4.33 0.92
CA SER A 35 -41.07 3.54 -0.30
C SER A 35 -39.66 2.97 -0.48
N ILE A 36 -38.62 3.77 -0.17
CA ILE A 36 -37.22 3.31 -0.21
C ILE A 36 -36.97 2.25 0.88
N LEU A 37 -37.46 2.46 2.09
CA LEU A 37 -37.29 1.50 3.18
C LEU A 37 -38.05 0.20 2.89
N ASP A 38 -39.22 0.27 2.25
CA ASP A 38 -39.99 -0.90 1.85
C ASP A 38 -39.31 -1.68 0.71
N GLU A 39 -38.66 -0.98 -0.22
CA GLU A 39 -37.86 -1.60 -1.28
C GLU A 39 -36.64 -2.36 -0.72
N TYR A 40 -36.06 -1.85 0.37
CA TYR A 40 -34.92 -2.45 1.07
C TYR A 40 -35.32 -3.19 2.36
N GLY A 41 -36.60 -3.49 2.55
CA GLY A 41 -37.16 -4.06 3.80
C GLY A 41 -36.57 -5.42 4.21
N GLU A 42 -35.97 -6.16 3.25
CA GLU A 42 -35.20 -7.37 3.56
C GLU A 42 -33.88 -7.05 4.31
N TYR A 43 -33.34 -5.84 4.09
CA TYR A 43 -32.02 -5.42 4.59
C TYR A 43 -32.11 -4.40 5.72
N VAL A 44 -33.22 -3.64 5.84
CA VAL A 44 -33.38 -2.56 6.81
C VAL A 44 -34.67 -2.73 7.57
N THR A 45 -34.58 -2.79 8.90
CA THR A 45 -35.75 -2.77 9.79
C THR A 45 -35.65 -1.61 10.77
N TYR A 46 -36.79 -1.08 11.21
CA TYR A 46 -36.88 0.04 12.18
C TYR A 46 -38.14 -0.08 13.02
N ASP A 47 -38.10 0.47 14.27
CA ASP A 47 -39.25 0.42 15.15
C ASP A 47 -40.27 1.53 14.87
N SER A 48 -39.82 2.75 14.62
CA SER A 48 -40.71 3.88 14.40
C SER A 48 -40.11 5.01 13.55
N ILE A 49 -41.00 5.75 12.89
CA ILE A 49 -40.67 6.95 12.11
C ILE A 49 -41.33 8.15 12.75
N LYS A 50 -40.56 9.21 13.04
CA LYS A 50 -41.04 10.51 13.49
C LYS A 50 -40.72 11.58 12.44
N VAL A 51 -41.71 12.39 12.06
CA VAL A 51 -41.52 13.49 11.09
C VAL A 51 -41.65 14.83 11.81
N ASN A 52 -40.61 15.66 11.68
CA ASN A 52 -40.65 17.05 12.10
C ASN A 52 -40.72 17.94 10.85
N LYS A 53 -41.95 18.30 10.43
CA LYS A 53 -42.19 19.05 9.20
C LYS A 53 -41.56 20.44 9.21
N TYR A 54 -41.54 21.12 10.34
CA TYR A 54 -41.00 22.51 10.43
C TYR A 54 -39.47 22.51 10.53
N GLY A 55 -38.87 21.42 11.05
CA GLY A 55 -37.42 21.22 11.07
C GLY A 55 -36.90 20.46 9.86
N PHE A 56 -37.77 20.09 8.91
CA PHE A 56 -37.43 19.32 7.72
C PHE A 56 -36.60 18.07 8.06
N SER A 57 -36.98 17.34 9.09
CA SER A 57 -36.27 16.15 9.54
C SER A 57 -37.19 14.95 9.73
N ILE A 58 -36.64 13.80 9.43
CA ILE A 58 -37.25 12.50 9.69
C ILE A 58 -36.30 11.73 10.58
N THR A 59 -36.82 11.18 11.67
CA THR A 59 -36.08 10.36 12.60
C THR A 59 -36.57 8.93 12.51
N LEU A 60 -35.66 8.01 12.27
CA LEU A 60 -35.87 6.57 12.37
C LEU A 60 -35.27 6.09 13.68
N ASN A 61 -36.02 5.35 14.48
CA ASN A 61 -35.54 4.82 15.74
C ASN A 61 -35.30 3.32 15.63
N LYS A 62 -34.24 2.85 16.27
CA LYS A 62 -33.83 1.44 16.34
C LYS A 62 -33.74 0.80 14.96
N VAL A 63 -32.86 1.33 14.14
CA VAL A 63 -32.64 0.85 12.77
C VAL A 63 -31.64 -0.30 12.80
N MET A 64 -31.98 -1.42 12.18
CA MET A 64 -31.10 -2.56 12.02
C MET A 64 -30.84 -2.82 10.55
N LEU A 65 -29.56 -2.95 10.19
CA LEU A 65 -29.11 -3.40 8.87
C LEU A 65 -28.80 -4.90 8.95
N LYS A 66 -29.72 -5.72 8.48
CA LYS A 66 -29.67 -7.18 8.61
C LYS A 66 -28.44 -7.88 8.01
N PRO A 67 -27.89 -7.48 6.85
CA PRO A 67 -26.79 -8.24 6.24
C PRO A 67 -25.53 -8.29 7.11
N ILE A 68 -25.36 -7.31 8.01
CA ILE A 68 -24.20 -7.17 8.88
C ILE A 68 -24.57 -7.02 10.35
N ASP A 69 -25.85 -7.22 10.71
CA ASP A 69 -26.41 -7.01 12.06
C ASP A 69 -25.99 -5.67 12.70
N PHE A 70 -25.96 -4.62 11.85
CA PHE A 70 -25.55 -3.30 12.28
C PHE A 70 -26.76 -2.55 12.85
N TYR A 71 -26.66 -2.11 14.09
CA TYR A 71 -27.74 -1.50 14.83
C TYR A 71 -27.46 -0.03 15.13
N PHE A 72 -28.45 0.84 14.87
CA PHE A 72 -28.44 2.26 15.23
C PHE A 72 -29.62 2.55 16.14
N ASP A 73 -29.38 3.29 17.22
CA ASP A 73 -30.47 3.77 18.07
C ASP A 73 -31.34 4.79 17.36
N GLU A 74 -30.68 5.69 16.63
CA GLU A 74 -31.36 6.77 15.93
C GLU A 74 -30.65 7.14 14.62
N ILE A 75 -31.43 7.30 13.55
CA ILE A 75 -30.99 7.92 12.29
C ILE A 75 -31.84 9.15 12.04
N VAL A 76 -31.22 10.32 11.96
CA VAL A 76 -31.89 11.60 11.68
C VAL A 76 -31.57 12.07 10.27
N ILE A 77 -32.56 12.12 9.41
CA ILE A 77 -32.47 12.63 8.05
C ILE A 77 -32.99 14.06 8.05
N ARG A 78 -32.14 15.04 7.79
CA ARG A 78 -32.52 16.47 7.69
C ARG A 78 -32.35 16.93 6.26
N HIS A 79 -33.35 17.62 5.73
CA HIS A 79 -33.29 18.21 4.41
C HIS A 79 -33.38 19.72 4.49
N ILE A 80 -32.48 20.43 3.84
CA ILE A 80 -32.47 21.90 3.76
C ILE A 80 -32.96 22.28 2.35
N PRO A 81 -34.27 22.61 2.18
CA PRO A 81 -34.89 22.71 0.86
C PRO A 81 -34.26 23.77 -0.05
N PHE A 82 -33.89 24.93 0.53
CA PHE A 82 -33.34 26.05 -0.24
C PHE A 82 -31.92 25.79 -0.77
N LEU A 83 -31.17 24.93 -0.10
CA LEU A 83 -29.81 24.56 -0.51
C LEU A 83 -29.75 23.21 -1.20
N ASN A 84 -30.88 22.50 -1.23
CA ASN A 84 -30.98 21.14 -1.71
C ASN A 84 -29.91 20.19 -1.08
N ILE A 85 -29.68 20.39 0.21
CA ILE A 85 -28.74 19.62 1.01
C ILE A 85 -29.53 18.67 1.90
N THR A 86 -29.15 17.41 1.89
CA THR A 86 -29.63 16.40 2.85
C THR A 86 -28.49 15.99 3.76
N LYS A 87 -28.73 16.02 5.05
CA LYS A 87 -27.83 15.55 6.08
C LYS A 87 -28.43 14.33 6.74
N ILE A 88 -27.69 13.27 6.88
CA ILE A 88 -28.04 12.06 7.62
C ILE A 88 -27.07 11.97 8.80
N ASP A 89 -27.58 12.04 10.00
CA ASP A 89 -26.86 11.78 11.24
C ASP A 89 -27.30 10.42 11.78
N SER A 90 -26.36 9.54 12.07
CA SER A 90 -26.64 8.29 12.76
C SER A 90 -25.98 8.29 14.13
N TYR A 91 -26.75 7.87 15.11
CA TYR A 91 -26.34 7.78 16.51
C TYR A 91 -26.55 6.34 16.96
N GLY A 92 -25.59 5.78 17.69
CA GLY A 92 -25.74 4.46 18.28
C GLY A 92 -25.02 4.39 19.58
N ASN A 93 -25.75 3.99 20.62
CA ASN A 93 -25.14 3.68 21.91
C ASN A 93 -24.70 2.22 21.98
N ASP A 94 -25.25 1.36 21.10
CA ASP A 94 -24.98 -0.07 21.09
C ASP A 94 -24.95 -0.60 19.66
N VAL A 95 -23.85 -0.42 18.95
CA VAL A 95 -23.69 -1.06 17.64
C VAL A 95 -23.04 -2.43 17.82
N LYS A 96 -23.82 -3.48 17.59
CA LYS A 96 -23.35 -4.86 17.63
C LYS A 96 -23.14 -5.34 16.21
N ILE A 97 -21.91 -5.64 15.86
CA ILE A 97 -21.58 -6.29 14.61
C ILE A 97 -21.00 -7.65 14.96
N THR A 98 -21.66 -8.72 14.52
CA THR A 98 -21.06 -10.06 14.58
C THR A 98 -20.04 -10.17 13.48
N ILE A 99 -18.77 -10.13 13.83
CA ILE A 99 -17.66 -10.29 12.87
C ILE A 99 -17.32 -11.77 12.79
N ALA A 100 -17.46 -12.33 11.61
CA ALA A 100 -17.18 -13.70 11.21
C ALA A 100 -18.20 -14.76 11.64
N GLN A 101 -18.20 -15.85 10.87
CA GLN A 101 -19.08 -17.03 11.02
C GLN A 101 -18.97 -17.76 12.36
N ASP A 102 -17.96 -17.43 13.16
CA ASP A 102 -17.87 -17.85 14.55
C ASP A 102 -18.64 -16.83 15.39
N GLU A 103 -19.77 -17.18 15.93
CA GLU A 103 -20.65 -16.40 16.81
C GLU A 103 -19.99 -15.82 18.08
N LYS A 104 -18.65 -15.71 18.09
CA LYS A 104 -17.86 -15.48 19.30
C LYS A 104 -17.38 -14.04 19.51
N ASN A 105 -17.39 -13.21 18.49
CA ASN A 105 -16.86 -11.85 18.60
C ASN A 105 -17.94 -10.84 18.25
N ILE A 106 -18.22 -9.92 19.16
CA ILE A 106 -19.19 -8.85 18.96
C ILE A 106 -18.43 -7.53 18.94
N PHE A 107 -18.54 -6.81 17.83
CA PHE A 107 -18.05 -5.45 17.74
C PHE A 107 -19.08 -4.51 18.38
N TYR A 108 -18.62 -3.67 19.30
CA TYR A 108 -19.44 -2.75 20.03
C TYR A 108 -18.88 -1.33 19.91
N SER A 109 -19.68 -0.39 19.45
CA SER A 109 -19.29 1.01 19.36
C SER A 109 -20.23 1.87 20.20
N PRO A 110 -19.89 2.16 21.46
CA PRO A 110 -20.80 2.82 22.38
C PRO A 110 -21.13 4.27 22.01
N ASP A 111 -20.21 5.01 21.41
CA ASP A 111 -20.37 6.46 21.13
C ASP A 111 -19.98 6.78 19.69
N HIS A 112 -20.69 6.21 18.71
CA HIS A 112 -20.40 6.59 17.33
C HIS A 112 -21.37 7.66 16.83
N HIS A 113 -20.84 8.63 16.15
CA HIS A 113 -21.59 9.63 15.40
C HIS A 113 -21.08 9.68 13.96
N THR A 114 -21.94 9.27 13.05
CA THR A 114 -21.64 9.32 11.62
C THR A 114 -22.53 10.34 10.95
N THR A 115 -21.95 11.26 10.20
CA THR A 115 -22.68 12.26 9.44
C THR A 115 -22.41 12.11 7.95
N ILE A 116 -23.50 12.01 7.17
CA ILE A 116 -23.44 11.98 5.73
C ILE A 116 -24.14 13.22 5.19
N TRP A 117 -23.46 13.96 4.32
CA TRP A 117 -24.01 15.13 3.64
C TRP A 117 -24.12 14.82 2.15
N PHE A 118 -25.29 15.17 1.58
CA PHE A 118 -25.50 15.11 0.15
C PHE A 118 -25.92 16.50 -0.34
N ARG A 119 -25.35 16.92 -1.46
CA ARG A 119 -25.85 18.06 -2.21
C ARG A 119 -26.22 17.57 -3.60
N LYS A 120 -27.45 17.81 -3.99
CA LYS A 120 -27.96 17.48 -5.31
C LYS A 120 -28.13 18.75 -6.12
N SER A 121 -27.61 18.77 -7.35
CA SER A 121 -27.91 19.86 -8.28
C SER A 121 -29.41 19.85 -8.63
N LEU A 122 -29.97 21.04 -8.86
CA LEU A 122 -31.37 21.18 -9.29
C LEU A 122 -31.65 20.49 -10.63
N PHE A 123 -30.59 20.21 -11.42
CA PHE A 123 -30.68 19.70 -12.79
C PHE A 123 -30.26 18.23 -12.93
N ASN A 124 -29.60 17.65 -11.93
CA ASN A 124 -29.11 16.29 -11.97
C ASN A 124 -29.87 15.34 -11.05
N ARG A 125 -30.07 14.08 -11.49
CA ARG A 125 -30.68 13.05 -10.65
C ARG A 125 -29.75 12.51 -9.57
N GLU A 126 -28.43 12.55 -9.80
CA GLU A 126 -27.41 12.11 -8.86
C GLU A 126 -26.84 13.27 -8.04
N PRO A 127 -26.38 13.03 -6.79
CA PRO A 127 -25.75 14.06 -5.98
C PRO A 127 -24.41 14.49 -6.58
N ASP A 128 -24.19 15.81 -6.70
CA ASP A 128 -22.93 16.39 -7.18
C ASP A 128 -21.85 16.39 -6.10
N TYR A 129 -22.26 16.23 -4.85
CA TYR A 129 -21.39 16.26 -3.69
C TYR A 129 -21.97 15.39 -2.59
N TRP A 130 -21.11 14.57 -1.98
CA TRP A 130 -21.41 13.96 -0.69
C TRP A 130 -20.17 13.95 0.20
N LYS A 131 -20.41 13.98 1.50
CA LYS A 131 -19.39 13.94 2.54
C LYS A 131 -19.85 12.98 3.63
N LEU A 132 -19.02 12.01 3.93
CA LEU A 132 -19.14 11.15 5.10
C LEU A 132 -18.12 11.63 6.14
N SER A 133 -18.55 11.90 7.35
CA SER A 133 -17.68 12.22 8.48
C SER A 133 -17.92 11.22 9.58
N LEU A 134 -16.86 10.60 10.04
CA LEU A 134 -16.82 9.73 11.20
C LEU A 134 -16.06 10.51 12.29
N SER A 135 -16.74 10.85 13.37
CA SER A 135 -16.15 11.57 14.50
C SER A 135 -16.42 10.82 15.80
N ASP A 136 -15.44 10.79 16.66
CA ASP A 136 -15.52 10.22 18.02
C ASP A 136 -16.01 8.78 18.06
N ASN A 137 -15.62 7.99 17.05
CA ASN A 137 -16.00 6.58 16.97
C ASN A 137 -15.00 5.72 17.73
N LYS A 138 -15.18 5.66 19.04
CA LYS A 138 -14.51 4.66 19.88
C LYS A 138 -15.29 3.37 19.85
N SER A 139 -14.64 2.32 19.42
CA SER A 139 -15.24 1.00 19.37
C SER A 139 -14.39 -0.02 20.11
N THR A 140 -15.06 -0.92 20.78
CA THR A 140 -14.41 -2.01 21.51
C THR A 140 -14.94 -3.34 21.02
N LEU A 141 -14.05 -4.25 20.73
CA LEU A 141 -14.35 -5.62 20.39
C LEU A 141 -14.37 -6.47 21.67
N TYR A 142 -15.46 -7.17 21.92
CA TYR A 142 -15.62 -8.08 23.05
C TYR A 142 -15.80 -9.53 22.58
N SER A 143 -15.36 -10.46 23.41
CA SER A 143 -15.72 -11.87 23.29
C SER A 143 -17.17 -12.08 23.70
N SER A 144 -17.95 -12.81 22.91
CA SER A 144 -19.35 -13.13 23.23
C SER A 144 -19.49 -14.17 24.32
N LEU A 145 -18.42 -14.91 24.65
CA LEU A 145 -18.45 -16.01 25.63
C LEU A 145 -18.27 -15.53 27.07
N ASP A 146 -17.38 -14.59 27.30
CA ASP A 146 -16.92 -14.16 28.60
C ASP A 146 -16.89 -12.65 28.80
N ALA A 147 -17.34 -11.89 27.78
CA ALA A 147 -17.28 -10.43 27.74
C ALA A 147 -15.85 -9.86 27.91
N GLU A 148 -14.81 -10.66 27.59
CA GLU A 148 -13.43 -10.20 27.58
C GLU A 148 -13.26 -9.11 26.54
N LYS A 149 -12.53 -8.06 26.90
CA LYS A 149 -12.18 -6.97 25.98
C LYS A 149 -11.00 -7.40 25.10
N LEU A 150 -11.26 -7.58 23.82
CA LEU A 150 -10.30 -8.13 22.86
C LEU A 150 -9.44 -7.04 22.20
N ALA A 151 -10.08 -5.98 21.72
CA ALA A 151 -9.42 -4.87 21.04
C ALA A 151 -10.21 -3.56 21.18
N GLU A 152 -9.50 -2.45 21.04
CA GLU A 152 -10.09 -1.11 20.92
C GLU A 152 -9.68 -0.48 19.59
N SER A 153 -10.61 0.24 18.99
CA SER A 153 -10.36 1.08 17.82
C SER A 153 -10.85 2.49 18.11
N ASP A 154 -10.04 3.49 17.76
CA ASP A 154 -10.41 4.89 17.81
C ASP A 154 -10.27 5.46 16.39
N ILE A 155 -11.41 5.81 15.80
CA ILE A 155 -11.48 6.45 14.50
C ILE A 155 -11.78 7.92 14.74
N SER A 156 -10.75 8.74 14.82
CA SER A 156 -10.90 10.17 15.02
C SER A 156 -10.84 10.90 13.69
N ASN A 157 -11.80 11.79 13.45
CA ASN A 157 -11.81 12.75 12.32
C ASN A 157 -11.67 12.16 10.92
N SER A 158 -12.16 10.93 10.69
CA SER A 158 -12.16 10.38 9.33
C SER A 158 -13.23 11.04 8.47
N VAL A 159 -12.80 11.58 7.33
CA VAL A 159 -13.68 12.28 6.39
C VAL A 159 -13.49 11.70 4.99
N ILE A 160 -14.59 11.32 4.37
CA ILE A 160 -14.63 10.92 2.97
C ILE A 160 -15.50 11.93 2.23
N THR A 161 -14.96 12.55 1.20
CA THR A 161 -15.72 13.48 0.33
C THR A 161 -15.69 13.00 -1.10
N ASN A 162 -16.80 13.14 -1.80
CA ASN A 162 -16.86 12.99 -3.24
C ASN A 162 -17.45 14.25 -3.85
N THR A 163 -16.79 14.78 -4.88
CA THR A 163 -17.20 16.01 -5.56
C THR A 163 -17.10 15.81 -7.07
N LYS A 164 -18.11 16.24 -7.81
CA LYS A 164 -18.01 16.29 -9.26
C LYS A 164 -17.20 17.52 -9.67
N THR A 165 -16.13 17.32 -10.44
CA THR A 165 -15.24 18.39 -10.91
C THR A 165 -15.84 19.11 -12.12
N SER A 166 -15.27 20.26 -12.50
CA SER A 166 -15.66 21.00 -13.71
C SER A 166 -15.53 20.19 -15.00
N ASP A 167 -14.63 19.22 -15.01
CA ASP A 167 -14.38 18.31 -16.15
C ASP A 167 -15.33 17.12 -16.16
N ASN A 168 -16.39 17.16 -15.34
CA ASN A 168 -17.36 16.09 -15.15
C ASN A 168 -16.77 14.75 -14.62
N LEU A 169 -15.65 14.82 -13.92
CA LEU A 169 -15.02 13.68 -13.24
C LEU A 169 -15.40 13.66 -11.76
N ASN A 170 -15.39 12.50 -11.16
CA ASN A 170 -15.57 12.33 -9.73
C ASN A 170 -14.22 12.46 -9.02
N LEU A 171 -14.18 13.23 -7.93
CA LEU A 171 -13.05 13.38 -7.05
C LEU A 171 -13.41 12.88 -5.66
N LEU A 172 -12.90 11.71 -5.30
CA LEU A 172 -13.01 11.12 -3.98
C LEU A 172 -11.76 11.47 -3.17
N ILE A 173 -11.95 12.01 -1.97
CA ILE A 173 -10.89 12.28 -1.01
C ILE A 173 -11.27 11.60 0.29
N LEU A 174 -10.35 10.79 0.82
CA LEU A 174 -10.41 10.25 2.18
C LEU A 174 -9.25 10.86 2.95
N ASP A 175 -9.55 11.39 4.13
CA ASP A 175 -8.55 11.86 5.11
C ASP A 175 -9.00 11.35 6.46
N GLY A 176 -8.15 10.57 7.12
CA GLY A 176 -8.55 9.91 8.35
C GLY A 176 -7.39 9.49 9.22
N GLU A 177 -7.71 9.41 10.49
CA GLU A 177 -6.80 8.98 11.54
C GLU A 177 -7.46 7.83 12.31
N ASN A 178 -6.76 6.69 12.36
CA ASN A 178 -7.23 5.49 13.04
C ASN A 178 -6.18 4.96 13.98
N THR A 179 -6.59 4.53 15.16
CA THR A 179 -5.76 3.81 16.12
C THR A 179 -6.44 2.49 16.49
N VAL A 180 -5.72 1.38 16.42
CA VAL A 180 -6.19 0.07 16.85
C VAL A 180 -5.24 -0.47 17.89
N SER A 181 -5.78 -0.98 19.01
CA SER A 181 -5.05 -1.62 20.10
C SER A 181 -5.65 -2.98 20.38
N PHE A 182 -4.84 -4.03 20.30
CA PHE A 182 -5.23 -5.39 20.67
C PHE A 182 -4.90 -5.63 22.13
N ILE A 183 -5.92 -5.85 22.96
CA ILE A 183 -5.79 -5.88 24.42
C ILE A 183 -5.59 -7.30 24.95
N SER A 184 -6.43 -8.25 24.48
CA SER A 184 -6.38 -9.64 24.95
C SER A 184 -5.20 -10.39 24.36
N GLU A 185 -4.41 -11.04 25.21
CA GLU A 185 -3.30 -11.92 24.77
C GLU A 185 -3.81 -13.13 24.00
N ASN A 186 -4.89 -13.75 24.45
CA ASN A 186 -5.53 -14.88 23.79
C ASN A 186 -6.05 -14.48 22.39
N TYR A 187 -6.64 -13.30 22.27
CA TYR A 187 -7.12 -12.81 20.99
C TYR A 187 -5.98 -12.50 20.03
N ARG A 188 -4.88 -11.90 20.52
CA ARG A 188 -3.66 -11.72 19.71
C ARG A 188 -3.12 -13.06 19.22
N GLY A 189 -3.05 -14.08 20.09
CA GLY A 189 -2.64 -15.43 19.69
C GLY A 189 -3.54 -15.99 18.57
N ASN A 190 -4.85 -15.96 18.75
CA ASN A 190 -5.81 -16.42 17.74
C ASN A 190 -5.72 -15.63 16.43
N LEU A 191 -5.40 -14.32 16.48
CA LEU A 191 -5.21 -13.50 15.29
C LEU A 191 -3.94 -13.87 14.56
N TYR A 192 -2.86 -14.16 15.30
CA TYR A 192 -1.64 -14.71 14.70
C TYR A 192 -1.92 -16.06 14.02
N ASP A 193 -2.63 -16.96 14.66
CA ASP A 193 -3.00 -18.26 14.07
C ASP A 193 -3.77 -18.10 12.76
N LYS A 194 -4.72 -17.17 12.69
CA LYS A 194 -5.47 -16.87 11.45
C LYS A 194 -4.59 -16.24 10.37
N ILE A 195 -3.68 -15.34 10.74
CA ILE A 195 -2.70 -14.79 9.80
C ILE A 195 -1.84 -15.91 9.24
N PHE A 196 -1.41 -16.83 10.10
CA PHE A 196 -0.58 -17.96 9.70
C PHE A 196 -1.34 -18.96 8.82
N GLU A 197 -2.59 -19.24 9.13
CA GLU A 197 -3.47 -20.07 8.31
C GLU A 197 -3.63 -19.47 6.91
N PHE A 198 -3.93 -18.17 6.83
CA PHE A 198 -3.97 -17.45 5.55
C PHE A 198 -2.66 -17.50 4.78
N LEU A 199 -1.53 -17.35 5.46
CA LEU A 199 -0.20 -17.43 4.83
C LEU A 199 0.10 -18.85 4.37
N ARG A 200 -0.27 -19.90 5.13
CA ARG A 200 -0.14 -21.31 4.72
C ARG A 200 -0.91 -21.60 3.45
N ASP A 201 -2.16 -21.14 3.38
CA ASP A 201 -3.02 -21.30 2.19
C ASP A 201 -2.44 -20.62 0.94
N LYS A 202 -1.71 -19.52 1.12
CA LYS A 202 -1.14 -18.73 0.00
C LYS A 202 0.28 -19.15 -0.36
N ILE A 203 1.08 -19.59 0.61
CA ILE A 203 2.46 -20.01 0.44
C ILE A 203 2.51 -21.55 0.33
N ALA A 204 1.67 -22.18 -0.35
CA ALA A 204 1.58 -23.61 -0.77
C ALA A 204 2.58 -24.66 -0.20
N ASN A 205 3.34 -24.38 0.87
CA ASN A 205 4.32 -25.27 1.48
C ASN A 205 4.32 -25.12 3.01
N ASP A 206 3.74 -26.10 3.69
CA ASP A 206 3.44 -26.13 5.14
C ASP A 206 4.60 -25.95 6.12
N SER A 207 5.86 -25.99 5.69
CA SER A 207 6.96 -26.01 6.64
C SER A 207 7.61 -24.69 6.94
N ASP A 208 7.49 -23.77 6.00
CA ASP A 208 8.20 -22.50 6.09
C ASP A 208 7.46 -21.54 7.02
N THR A 209 6.18 -21.84 7.28
CA THR A 209 5.33 -21.05 8.14
C THR A 209 5.66 -21.14 9.62
N ALA A 210 6.04 -22.31 10.13
CA ALA A 210 6.23 -22.50 11.58
C ALA A 210 7.32 -21.59 12.19
N SER A 211 8.41 -21.35 11.47
CA SER A 211 9.49 -20.48 11.95
C SER A 211 9.14 -19.00 11.81
N PHE A 212 8.40 -18.65 10.76
CA PHE A 212 7.85 -17.31 10.57
C PHE A 212 6.79 -17.01 11.63
N GLU A 213 5.90 -17.97 11.91
CA GLU A 213 4.92 -17.95 12.99
C GLU A 213 5.58 -17.68 14.35
N TYR A 214 6.61 -18.48 14.67
CA TYR A 214 7.39 -18.31 15.91
C TYR A 214 8.03 -16.93 16.00
N GLY A 215 8.59 -16.43 14.90
CA GLY A 215 9.21 -15.12 14.84
C GLY A 215 8.22 -13.98 15.04
N LEU A 216 7.09 -14.02 14.33
CA LEU A 216 6.05 -12.99 14.48
C LEU A 216 5.42 -13.00 15.87
N THR A 217 5.18 -14.17 16.44
CA THR A 217 4.64 -14.31 17.80
C THR A 217 5.63 -13.76 18.85
N LYS A 218 6.93 -13.99 18.66
CA LYS A 218 7.97 -13.44 19.56
C LYS A 218 8.15 -11.94 19.42
N LEU A 219 7.96 -11.38 18.25
CA LEU A 219 8.03 -9.93 18.03
C LEU A 219 6.83 -9.20 18.64
N ASP A 220 5.74 -9.94 18.87
CA ASP A 220 4.49 -9.46 19.47
C ASP A 220 4.07 -8.06 18.95
N ILE A 221 4.12 -7.92 17.62
CA ILE A 221 3.83 -6.65 16.95
C ILE A 221 2.42 -6.13 17.21
N LEU A 222 1.50 -7.04 17.56
CA LEU A 222 0.11 -6.70 17.89
C LEU A 222 -0.04 -6.16 19.32
N ASN A 223 0.99 -6.21 20.16
CA ASN A 223 0.98 -5.64 21.51
C ASN A 223 1.06 -4.11 21.52
N LEU A 224 1.51 -3.52 20.42
CA LEU A 224 1.66 -2.07 20.31
C LEU A 224 0.44 -1.46 19.60
N PRO A 225 -0.07 -0.31 20.08
CA PRO A 225 -1.08 0.43 19.35
C PRO A 225 -0.62 0.75 17.93
N ILE A 226 -1.50 0.50 16.97
CA ILE A 226 -1.22 0.75 15.55
C ILE A 226 -2.04 1.98 15.14
N SER A 227 -1.37 3.12 14.98
CA SER A 227 -2.01 4.38 14.57
C SER A 227 -1.56 4.78 13.18
N TYR A 228 -2.51 5.09 12.33
CA TYR A 228 -2.27 5.50 10.95
C TYR A 228 -2.97 6.81 10.63
N ASN A 229 -2.24 7.70 9.94
CA ASN A 229 -2.84 8.75 9.14
C ASN A 229 -2.95 8.25 7.70
N SER A 230 -4.11 8.32 7.10
CA SER A 230 -4.31 7.89 5.72
C SER A 230 -4.96 9.01 4.91
N LYS A 231 -4.37 9.28 3.75
CA LYS A 231 -4.92 10.21 2.75
C LYS A 231 -5.05 9.48 1.44
N LEU A 232 -6.28 9.35 0.96
CA LEU A 232 -6.56 8.79 -0.36
C LEU A 232 -7.17 9.88 -1.23
N LYS A 233 -6.67 10.01 -2.44
CA LYS A 233 -7.25 10.88 -3.46
C LYS A 233 -7.43 10.07 -4.74
N LEU A 234 -8.67 10.01 -5.21
CA LEU A 234 -9.04 9.27 -6.41
C LEU A 234 -9.87 10.18 -7.31
N LYS A 235 -9.41 10.39 -8.54
CA LYS A 235 -10.15 11.10 -9.60
C LYS A 235 -10.48 10.10 -10.71
N TYR A 236 -11.74 10.01 -11.12
CA TYR A 236 -12.19 9.00 -12.06
C TYR A 236 -13.44 9.42 -12.84
N SER A 237 -13.65 8.79 -13.98
CA SER A 237 -14.85 8.97 -14.80
C SER A 237 -16.03 8.12 -14.30
N ASP A 238 -17.25 8.44 -14.75
CA ASP A 238 -18.45 7.67 -14.41
C ASP A 238 -18.36 6.22 -14.96
N GLU A 239 -17.69 6.00 -16.08
CA GLU A 239 -17.48 4.67 -16.66
C GLU A 239 -16.56 3.81 -15.78
N LEU A 240 -15.48 4.39 -15.27
CA LEU A 240 -14.60 3.70 -14.32
C LEU A 240 -15.32 3.40 -13.00
N LEU A 241 -16.21 4.31 -12.55
CA LEU A 241 -17.05 4.06 -11.38
C LEU A 241 -17.98 2.87 -11.62
N ALA A 242 -18.61 2.79 -12.79
CA ALA A 242 -19.51 1.68 -13.13
C ALA A 242 -18.78 0.32 -13.13
N LEU A 243 -17.58 0.28 -13.69
CA LEU A 243 -16.73 -0.92 -13.68
C LEU A 243 -16.29 -1.29 -12.26
N GLY A 244 -15.92 -0.30 -11.44
CA GLY A 244 -15.58 -0.50 -10.02
C GLY A 244 -16.77 -1.06 -9.21
N LYS A 245 -17.98 -0.55 -9.42
CA LYS A 245 -19.20 -1.08 -8.79
C LYS A 245 -19.46 -2.53 -9.18
N LEU A 246 -19.30 -2.89 -10.46
CA LEU A 246 -19.43 -4.27 -10.93
C LEU A 246 -18.39 -5.19 -10.27
N LEU A 247 -17.16 -4.71 -10.11
CA LEU A 247 -16.10 -5.46 -9.44
C LEU A 247 -16.48 -5.74 -7.98
N ILE A 248 -16.92 -4.71 -7.24
CA ILE A 248 -17.33 -4.83 -5.83
C ILE A 248 -18.56 -5.76 -5.69
N GLN A 249 -19.55 -5.63 -6.55
CA GLN A 249 -20.73 -6.50 -6.53
C GLN A 249 -20.36 -7.96 -6.74
N ASN A 250 -19.43 -8.26 -7.66
CA ASN A 250 -18.97 -9.62 -7.88
C ASN A 250 -18.16 -10.18 -6.70
N PHE A 251 -17.42 -9.35 -5.97
CA PHE A 251 -16.75 -9.78 -4.74
C PHE A 251 -17.73 -10.07 -3.59
N SER A 252 -18.83 -9.30 -3.49
CA SER A 252 -19.78 -9.41 -2.36
C SER A 252 -20.76 -10.57 -2.49
N LEU A 253 -21.00 -11.10 -3.69
CA LEU A 253 -22.03 -12.10 -3.94
C LEU A 253 -21.64 -13.54 -3.65
N ASN A 254 -20.51 -13.83 -3.01
CA ASN A 254 -20.08 -15.15 -2.53
C ASN A 254 -20.35 -16.34 -3.51
N GLN A 255 -20.62 -16.06 -4.76
CA GLN A 255 -20.71 -17.07 -5.80
C GLN A 255 -19.31 -17.58 -6.09
N LYS A 256 -19.12 -18.87 -6.31
CA LYS A 256 -17.90 -19.48 -6.81
C LYS A 256 -17.36 -18.57 -7.91
N GLN A 257 -16.33 -17.83 -7.53
CA GLN A 257 -15.82 -16.70 -8.29
C GLN A 257 -15.38 -17.20 -9.65
N ASP A 258 -16.03 -16.68 -10.67
CA ASP A 258 -15.49 -16.81 -12.00
C ASP A 258 -14.27 -15.87 -12.09
N GLU A 259 -13.08 -16.41 -11.80
CA GLU A 259 -11.81 -15.67 -11.86
C GLU A 259 -11.62 -14.98 -13.22
N ASN A 260 -12.21 -15.54 -14.26
CA ASN A 260 -12.21 -14.95 -15.59
C ASN A 260 -12.99 -13.63 -15.64
N MET A 261 -14.08 -13.51 -14.87
CA MET A 261 -14.91 -12.30 -14.86
C MET A 261 -14.17 -11.10 -14.21
N HIS A 262 -13.42 -11.34 -13.12
CA HIS A 262 -12.58 -10.32 -12.51
C HIS A 262 -11.47 -9.85 -13.45
N ALA A 263 -10.84 -10.79 -14.15
CA ALA A 263 -9.84 -10.47 -15.15
C ALA A 263 -10.41 -9.64 -16.30
N VAL A 264 -11.61 -9.97 -16.78
CA VAL A 264 -12.30 -9.23 -17.83
C VAL A 264 -12.63 -7.80 -17.40
N ILE A 265 -13.22 -7.62 -16.19
CA ILE A 265 -13.53 -6.28 -15.66
C ILE A 265 -12.24 -5.46 -15.49
N PHE A 266 -11.19 -6.07 -14.95
CA PHE A 266 -9.89 -5.41 -14.77
C PHE A 266 -9.28 -4.98 -16.12
N MET A 267 -9.34 -5.86 -17.13
CA MET A 267 -8.87 -5.53 -18.48
C MET A 267 -9.69 -4.41 -19.13
N GLN A 268 -11.01 -4.36 -18.88
CA GLN A 268 -11.85 -3.26 -19.32
C GLN A 268 -11.48 -1.94 -18.64
N MET A 269 -11.21 -1.96 -17.31
CA MET A 269 -10.72 -0.78 -16.58
C MET A 269 -9.40 -0.29 -17.17
N LEU A 270 -8.44 -1.19 -17.41
CA LEU A 270 -7.18 -0.85 -18.08
C LEU A 270 -7.43 -0.28 -19.48
N GLY A 271 -8.36 -0.85 -20.24
CA GLY A 271 -8.75 -0.35 -21.55
C GLY A 271 -9.28 1.09 -21.52
N GLU A 272 -10.08 1.47 -20.51
CA GLU A 272 -10.54 2.85 -20.33
C GLU A 272 -9.38 3.80 -19.96
N LEU A 273 -8.44 3.35 -19.14
CA LEU A 273 -7.24 4.12 -18.80
C LEU A 273 -6.35 4.35 -20.04
N VAL A 274 -6.14 3.31 -20.85
CA VAL A 274 -5.35 3.40 -22.10
C VAL A 274 -5.99 4.31 -23.13
N LYS A 275 -7.33 4.44 -23.15
CA LYS A 275 -8.04 5.43 -23.99
C LYS A 275 -7.75 6.88 -23.61
N GLY A 276 -6.94 7.13 -22.61
CA GLY A 276 -6.51 8.46 -22.18
C GLY A 276 -7.58 9.23 -21.40
N LYS A 277 -8.50 8.52 -20.72
CA LYS A 277 -9.42 9.19 -19.78
C LYS A 277 -8.64 9.63 -18.54
N PRO A 278 -8.83 10.88 -18.07
CA PRO A 278 -8.13 11.38 -16.91
C PRO A 278 -8.40 10.52 -15.68
N PHE A 279 -7.33 10.10 -15.03
CA PHE A 279 -7.37 9.28 -13.82
C PHE A 279 -6.28 9.74 -12.87
N LEU A 280 -6.59 9.86 -11.59
CA LEU A 280 -5.62 10.09 -10.54
C LEU A 280 -5.90 9.12 -9.41
N PHE A 281 -4.88 8.39 -9.00
CA PHE A 281 -4.84 7.65 -7.75
C PHE A 281 -3.65 8.16 -6.93
N SER A 282 -3.88 8.56 -5.69
CA SER A 282 -2.82 8.88 -4.73
C SER A 282 -3.24 8.36 -3.36
N CYS A 283 -2.41 7.51 -2.79
CA CYS A 283 -2.59 6.97 -1.45
C CYS A 283 -1.34 7.26 -0.64
N ASP A 284 -1.51 7.98 0.48
CA ASP A 284 -0.46 8.34 1.42
C ASP A 284 -0.85 7.78 2.78
N ILE A 285 0.00 6.92 3.34
CA ILE A 285 -0.21 6.25 4.62
C ILE A 285 1.02 6.50 5.48
N GLU A 286 0.82 7.12 6.63
CA GLU A 286 1.85 7.38 7.62
C GLU A 286 1.49 6.70 8.94
N ARG A 287 2.40 5.91 9.49
CA ARG A 287 2.25 5.30 10.80
C ARG A 287 2.73 6.26 11.89
N LYS A 288 1.85 6.57 12.83
CA LYS A 288 2.20 7.41 14.00
C LYS A 288 3.16 6.68 14.94
N GLY A 289 4.13 7.43 15.48
CA GLY A 289 5.07 6.93 16.48
C GLY A 289 6.23 6.09 15.93
N LYS A 290 6.17 5.70 14.65
CA LYS A 290 7.30 5.15 13.87
C LYS A 290 7.26 5.82 12.52
N VAL A 291 8.41 6.19 11.99
CA VAL A 291 8.46 6.82 10.67
C VAL A 291 8.35 5.71 9.61
N GLU A 292 7.12 5.27 9.38
CA GLU A 292 6.78 4.45 8.22
C GLU A 292 5.81 5.27 7.38
N SER A 293 6.19 5.59 6.16
CA SER A 293 5.33 6.29 5.21
C SER A 293 5.34 5.57 3.87
N TYR A 294 4.17 5.50 3.24
CA TYR A 294 3.98 4.85 1.95
C TYR A 294 3.18 5.80 1.06
N LEU A 295 3.78 6.23 -0.02
CA LEU A 295 3.11 7.03 -1.05
C LEU A 295 3.02 6.21 -2.35
N TYR A 296 1.80 6.04 -2.84
CA TYR A 296 1.50 5.46 -4.14
C TYR A 296 0.78 6.51 -4.97
N LYS A 297 1.30 6.84 -6.14
CA LYS A 297 0.67 7.81 -7.04
C LYS A 297 0.69 7.27 -8.47
N LEU A 298 -0.46 7.32 -9.11
CA LEU A 298 -0.61 7.12 -10.54
C LEU A 298 -1.52 8.24 -11.07
N ASN A 299 -1.03 9.06 -11.97
CA ASN A 299 -1.77 10.13 -12.59
C ASN A 299 -1.72 9.97 -14.11
N ILE A 300 -2.89 9.97 -14.73
CA ILE A 300 -3.06 9.95 -16.17
C ILE A 300 -3.82 11.22 -16.52
N GLU A 301 -3.18 12.15 -17.19
CA GLU A 301 -3.77 13.41 -17.60
C GLU A 301 -4.47 13.29 -18.95
N LYS A 302 -5.21 14.32 -19.32
CA LYS A 302 -6.00 14.35 -20.55
C LYS A 302 -5.14 14.17 -21.82
N ASP A 303 -3.87 14.56 -21.73
CA ASP A 303 -2.91 14.50 -22.83
C ASP A 303 -2.06 13.22 -22.83
N LYS A 304 -2.52 12.17 -22.13
CA LYS A 304 -1.89 10.84 -22.04
C LYS A 304 -0.52 10.80 -21.37
N ILE A 305 -0.21 11.74 -20.51
CA ILE A 305 0.99 11.70 -19.69
C ILE A 305 0.71 10.80 -18.47
N PHE A 306 1.55 9.78 -18.32
CA PHE A 306 1.54 8.91 -17.15
C PHE A 306 2.58 9.43 -16.15
N ASP A 307 2.12 9.95 -15.02
CA ASP A 307 2.95 10.35 -13.90
C ASP A 307 2.75 9.33 -12.78
N PHE A 308 3.81 8.66 -12.36
CA PHE A 308 3.75 7.66 -11.30
C PHE A 308 4.79 7.95 -10.22
N ALA A 309 4.43 7.64 -8.99
CA ALA A 309 5.35 7.69 -7.86
C ALA A 309 5.07 6.53 -6.91
N LEU A 310 6.13 5.90 -6.45
CA LEU A 310 6.15 4.92 -5.37
C LEU A 310 7.20 5.39 -4.38
N ASN A 311 6.79 5.67 -3.15
CA ASN A 311 7.68 6.05 -2.08
C ASN A 311 7.37 5.17 -0.87
N SER A 312 8.40 4.58 -0.31
CA SER A 312 8.34 3.83 0.94
C SER A 312 9.49 4.30 1.81
N LYS A 313 9.17 4.75 3.01
CA LYS A 313 10.16 5.13 4.01
C LYS A 313 9.85 4.40 5.30
N SER A 314 10.86 3.76 5.87
CA SER A 314 10.78 3.11 7.17
C SER A 314 12.00 3.47 8.00
N THR A 315 11.75 3.99 9.18
CA THR A 315 12.78 4.21 10.20
C THR A 315 12.37 3.39 11.41
N ILE A 316 13.14 2.36 11.71
CA ILE A 316 12.92 1.49 12.86
C ILE A 316 14.05 1.76 13.82
N GLU A 317 13.74 2.21 15.05
CA GLU A 317 14.68 2.18 16.17
C GLU A 317 14.39 0.92 17.01
N PRO A 318 14.84 -0.25 16.59
CA PRO A 318 14.55 -1.46 17.32
C PRO A 318 15.43 -1.51 18.58
N SER A 319 14.82 -1.92 19.70
CA SER A 319 15.62 -2.30 20.85
C SER A 319 16.58 -3.44 20.48
N GLU A 320 17.70 -3.59 21.18
CA GLU A 320 18.61 -4.72 20.94
C GLU A 320 17.89 -6.09 21.01
N THR A 321 16.89 -6.19 21.90
CA THR A 321 16.05 -7.37 22.04
C THR A 321 15.23 -7.63 20.77
N TYR A 322 14.64 -6.57 20.16
CA TYR A 322 13.90 -6.70 18.93
C TYR A 322 14.80 -7.16 17.77
N GLN A 323 15.95 -6.53 17.59
CA GLN A 323 16.91 -6.91 16.55
C GLN A 323 17.34 -8.37 16.69
N LYS A 324 17.71 -8.77 17.91
CA LYS A 324 18.11 -10.15 18.19
C LYS A 324 16.99 -11.13 17.87
N THR A 325 15.77 -10.86 18.32
CA THR A 325 14.61 -11.72 18.05
C THR A 325 14.29 -11.78 16.55
N ALA A 326 14.38 -10.65 15.84
CA ALA A 326 14.17 -10.61 14.39
C ALA A 326 15.23 -11.43 13.63
N VAL A 327 16.50 -11.34 14.02
CA VAL A 327 17.59 -12.14 13.45
C VAL A 327 17.35 -13.63 13.68
N GLU A 328 17.02 -14.02 14.91
CA GLU A 328 16.71 -15.41 15.28
C GLU A 328 15.51 -15.97 14.49
N ALA A 329 14.45 -15.18 14.39
CA ALA A 329 13.22 -15.55 13.67
C ALA A 329 13.45 -15.73 12.16
N LEU A 330 14.08 -14.74 11.52
CA LEU A 330 14.40 -14.81 10.10
C LEU A 330 15.40 -15.92 9.79
N GLY A 331 16.38 -16.11 10.67
CA GLY A 331 17.36 -17.20 10.56
C GLY A 331 16.72 -18.58 10.65
N SER A 332 15.81 -18.77 11.60
CA SER A 332 15.04 -20.01 11.75
C SER A 332 14.13 -20.25 10.55
N TYR A 333 13.43 -19.23 10.07
CA TYR A 333 12.59 -19.31 8.88
C TYR A 333 13.37 -19.76 7.66
N PHE A 334 14.52 -19.11 7.39
CA PHE A 334 15.38 -19.45 6.26
C PHE A 334 15.93 -20.88 6.33
N SER A 335 16.49 -21.26 7.49
CA SER A 335 17.12 -22.57 7.66
C SER A 335 16.10 -23.71 7.57
N ASN A 336 14.95 -23.56 8.21
CA ASN A 336 13.89 -24.57 8.17
C ASN A 336 13.28 -24.69 6.77
N GLY A 337 13.04 -23.55 6.10
CA GLY A 337 12.55 -23.52 4.73
C GLY A 337 13.45 -24.28 3.76
N LEU A 338 14.77 -24.03 3.80
CA LEU A 338 15.72 -24.73 2.96
C LEU A 338 15.83 -26.22 3.30
N ASN A 339 15.89 -26.58 4.59
CA ASN A 339 15.97 -27.96 5.01
C ASN A 339 14.77 -28.78 4.54
N LYS A 340 13.55 -28.25 4.70
CA LYS A 340 12.35 -28.96 4.25
C LYS A 340 12.25 -29.04 2.74
N ARG A 341 12.59 -27.96 2.02
CA ARG A 341 12.62 -28.01 0.56
C ARG A 341 13.56 -29.09 0.07
N ALA A 342 14.70 -29.27 0.74
CA ALA A 342 15.65 -30.33 0.42
C ALA A 342 15.08 -31.73 0.65
N GLU A 343 14.17 -31.93 1.60
CA GLU A 343 13.47 -33.19 1.83
C GLU A 343 12.43 -33.51 0.76
N LEU A 344 11.78 -32.45 0.23
CA LEU A 344 10.67 -32.56 -0.74
C LEU A 344 11.18 -32.60 -2.19
N ASP A 345 12.29 -31.92 -2.48
CA ASP A 345 12.77 -31.69 -3.85
C ASP A 345 14.00 -32.57 -4.14
N LYS A 346 13.86 -33.50 -5.10
CA LYS A 346 14.99 -34.38 -5.54
C LYS A 346 16.13 -33.59 -6.19
N ILE A 347 15.88 -32.36 -6.64
CA ILE A 347 16.86 -31.48 -7.29
C ILE A 347 17.65 -30.70 -6.24
N PHE A 348 17.05 -30.45 -5.08
CA PHE A 348 17.60 -29.62 -4.03
C PHE A 348 18.01 -30.47 -2.82
N LYS A 349 19.15 -31.15 -2.93
CA LYS A 349 19.67 -32.00 -1.84
C LYS A 349 20.67 -31.24 -1.00
N LEU A 350 20.61 -31.46 0.32
CA LEU A 350 21.62 -30.97 1.26
C LEU A 350 22.59 -32.09 1.61
N THR A 351 23.86 -31.77 1.67
CA THR A 351 24.91 -32.65 2.18
C THR A 351 24.97 -32.63 3.71
N SER A 352 24.46 -31.54 4.30
CA SER A 352 24.28 -31.38 5.75
C SER A 352 23.16 -30.36 5.99
N PRO A 353 22.44 -30.45 7.12
CA PRO A 353 21.37 -29.49 7.43
C PRO A 353 21.88 -28.03 7.48
N ILE A 354 21.06 -27.10 7.02
CA ILE A 354 21.26 -25.68 7.24
C ILE A 354 20.91 -25.39 8.69
N THR A 355 21.86 -24.84 9.43
CA THR A 355 21.65 -24.50 10.84
C THR A 355 20.94 -23.17 11.00
N GLN A 356 20.34 -22.92 12.18
CA GLN A 356 19.78 -21.61 12.51
C GLN A 356 20.86 -20.53 12.39
N GLU A 357 22.08 -20.77 12.83
CA GLU A 357 23.21 -19.83 12.71
C GLU A 357 23.52 -19.48 11.24
N ASP A 358 23.43 -20.44 10.32
CA ASP A 358 23.58 -20.16 8.89
C ASP A 358 22.46 -19.20 8.40
N GLY A 359 21.22 -19.50 8.81
CA GLY A 359 20.07 -18.65 8.50
C GLY A 359 20.19 -17.24 9.10
N GLU A 360 20.65 -17.12 10.34
CA GLU A 360 20.91 -15.85 11.00
C GLU A 360 21.99 -15.02 10.28
N LYS A 361 23.04 -15.67 9.77
CA LYS A 361 24.08 -15.00 8.98
C LYS A 361 23.54 -14.48 7.64
N VAL A 362 22.69 -15.27 6.96
CA VAL A 362 22.10 -14.88 5.67
C VAL A 362 21.03 -13.82 5.84
N MET A 363 20.12 -13.98 6.78
CA MET A 363 18.95 -13.12 6.92
C MET A 363 19.16 -11.95 7.90
N GLY A 364 20.16 -12.07 8.78
CA GLY A 364 20.42 -11.08 9.82
C GLY A 364 20.83 -9.70 9.30
N VAL A 365 21.33 -9.60 8.07
CA VAL A 365 21.62 -8.33 7.42
C VAL A 365 20.33 -7.52 7.25
N PHE A 366 19.24 -8.17 6.82
CA PHE A 366 17.95 -7.53 6.62
C PHE A 366 17.30 -7.08 7.93
N ALA A 367 17.51 -7.85 9.01
CA ALA A 367 16.98 -7.50 10.33
C ALA A 367 17.71 -6.32 10.99
N LYS A 368 18.89 -5.97 10.50
CA LYS A 368 19.72 -4.88 11.02
C LYS A 368 19.54 -3.56 10.28
N ILE A 369 18.76 -3.55 9.21
CA ILE A 369 18.45 -2.30 8.50
C ILE A 369 17.53 -1.45 9.37
N ASN A 370 18.03 -0.34 9.87
CA ASN A 370 17.28 0.59 10.71
C ASN A 370 16.53 1.64 9.88
N ASN A 371 17.15 2.10 8.81
CA ASN A 371 16.58 3.09 7.91
C ASN A 371 16.53 2.52 6.50
N SER A 372 15.36 2.52 5.92
CA SER A 372 15.19 2.22 4.51
C SER A 372 14.29 3.27 3.85
N GLU A 373 14.71 3.75 2.70
CA GLU A 373 13.91 4.65 1.88
C GLU A 373 14.02 4.20 0.43
N PHE A 374 12.87 3.97 -0.19
CA PHE A 374 12.78 3.67 -1.59
C PHE A 374 11.89 4.70 -2.27
N ASN A 375 12.44 5.44 -3.21
CA ASN A 375 11.70 6.40 -4.02
C ASN A 375 11.81 5.99 -5.49
N LEU A 376 10.68 5.86 -6.13
CA LEU A 376 10.57 5.71 -7.58
C LEU A 376 9.58 6.76 -8.09
N LYS A 377 10.01 7.61 -8.99
CA LYS A 377 9.15 8.57 -9.70
C LYS A 377 9.43 8.46 -11.18
N GLY A 378 8.40 8.62 -11.98
CA GLY A 378 8.57 8.64 -13.42
C GLY A 378 7.40 9.29 -14.13
N GLU A 379 7.71 9.76 -15.31
CA GLU A 379 6.75 10.34 -16.25
C GLU A 379 6.95 9.67 -17.61
N PHE A 380 5.87 9.21 -18.20
CA PHE A 380 5.86 8.61 -19.51
C PHE A 380 4.87 9.36 -20.40
N ASP A 381 5.36 9.92 -21.50
CA ASP A 381 4.55 10.53 -22.55
C ASP A 381 4.51 9.58 -23.76
N PRO A 382 3.40 8.87 -23.98
CA PRO A 382 3.28 7.95 -25.12
C PRO A 382 3.18 8.64 -26.48
N GLU A 383 2.74 9.90 -26.55
CA GLU A 383 2.64 10.65 -27.80
C GLU A 383 4.00 11.21 -28.21
N ALA A 384 4.71 11.82 -27.28
CA ALA A 384 6.09 12.29 -27.50
C ALA A 384 7.10 11.15 -27.43
N LYS A 385 6.67 9.92 -27.02
CA LYS A 385 7.53 8.75 -26.80
C LYS A 385 8.72 9.06 -25.87
N LYS A 386 8.42 9.78 -24.80
CA LYS A 386 9.41 10.25 -23.84
C LYS A 386 9.22 9.54 -22.51
N LEU A 387 10.32 9.13 -21.88
CA LEU A 387 10.33 8.57 -20.52
C LEU A 387 11.35 9.32 -19.67
N SER A 388 10.94 9.80 -18.51
CA SER A 388 11.86 10.27 -17.48
C SER A 388 11.57 9.59 -16.16
N GLY A 389 12.61 9.36 -15.35
CA GLY A 389 12.43 8.68 -14.08
C GLY A 389 13.58 8.91 -13.12
N LYS A 390 13.26 8.81 -11.83
CA LYS A 390 14.22 8.88 -10.73
C LYS A 390 13.95 7.75 -9.76
N THR A 391 15.00 7.02 -9.44
CA THR A 391 14.96 5.99 -8.40
C THR A 391 16.02 6.30 -7.36
N ASN A 392 15.64 6.23 -6.10
CA ASN A 392 16.57 6.35 -4.98
C ASN A 392 16.28 5.23 -3.98
N LEU A 393 17.32 4.49 -3.60
CA LEU A 393 17.30 3.47 -2.58
C LEU A 393 18.31 3.83 -1.50
N VAL A 394 17.84 4.07 -0.30
CA VAL A 394 18.66 4.29 0.88
C VAL A 394 18.45 3.15 1.86
N MET A 395 19.50 2.56 2.35
CA MET A 395 19.48 1.57 3.42
C MET A 395 20.64 1.89 4.39
N ASP A 396 20.33 2.44 5.54
CA ASP A 396 21.30 2.98 6.49
C ASP A 396 22.31 3.90 5.78
N ASP A 397 23.60 3.52 5.76
CA ASP A 397 24.67 4.31 5.12
C ASP A 397 24.79 4.08 3.60
N PHE A 398 24.04 3.10 3.06
CA PHE A 398 24.02 2.82 1.64
C PHE A 398 23.01 3.70 0.92
N ASN A 399 23.45 4.39 -0.13
CA ASN A 399 22.57 5.17 -1.01
C ASN A 399 22.91 4.89 -2.46
N PHE A 400 21.89 4.44 -3.20
CA PHE A 400 21.94 4.20 -4.63
C PHE A 400 20.84 5.00 -5.31
N ALA A 401 21.20 5.83 -6.28
CA ALA A 401 20.24 6.62 -7.04
C ALA A 401 20.50 6.53 -8.54
N ILE A 402 19.42 6.48 -9.31
CA ILE A 402 19.44 6.58 -10.78
C ILE A 402 18.44 7.64 -11.21
N ASP A 403 18.92 8.58 -12.02
CA ASP A 403 18.12 9.53 -12.80
C ASP A 403 18.19 9.12 -14.27
N ILE A 404 17.06 8.98 -14.95
CA ILE A 404 16.97 8.58 -16.35
C ILE A 404 16.11 9.59 -17.12
N ASP A 405 16.59 10.09 -18.24
CA ASP A 405 15.82 10.83 -19.23
C ASP A 405 16.04 10.21 -20.62
N MET A 406 14.95 9.71 -21.21
CA MET A 406 14.90 9.15 -22.56
C MET A 406 13.99 10.03 -23.40
N PRO A 407 14.53 11.00 -24.13
CA PRO A 407 13.73 11.96 -24.89
C PRO A 407 13.05 11.32 -26.11
N ASN A 408 13.47 10.13 -26.52
CA ASN A 408 12.88 9.39 -27.64
C ASN A 408 13.03 7.88 -27.44
N LEU A 409 11.93 7.19 -27.15
CA LEU A 409 11.90 5.73 -26.97
C LEU A 409 12.09 4.93 -28.26
N ASP A 410 11.89 5.53 -29.44
CA ASP A 410 12.22 4.88 -30.71
C ASP A 410 13.75 4.75 -30.91
N ASN A 411 14.53 5.56 -30.22
CA ASN A 411 15.97 5.45 -30.13
C ASN A 411 16.41 5.36 -28.65
N PRO A 412 16.37 4.17 -28.03
CA PRO A 412 16.70 3.99 -26.62
C PRO A 412 18.18 4.28 -26.30
N LEU A 413 19.04 4.36 -27.34
CA LEU A 413 20.43 4.79 -27.16
C LEU A 413 20.53 6.31 -26.92
N ASN A 414 19.52 7.10 -27.27
CA ASN A 414 19.46 8.52 -26.97
C ASN A 414 18.92 8.70 -25.55
N LEU A 415 19.79 8.56 -24.54
CA LEU A 415 19.45 8.65 -23.13
C LEU A 415 20.43 9.55 -22.37
N GLU A 416 19.92 10.19 -21.34
CA GLU A 416 20.73 10.81 -20.31
C GLU A 416 20.40 10.16 -18.97
N SER A 417 21.42 9.75 -18.22
CA SER A 417 21.24 9.12 -16.91
C SER A 417 22.35 9.55 -15.96
N VAL A 418 21.99 9.72 -14.69
CA VAL A 418 22.95 9.95 -13.63
C VAL A 418 22.82 8.83 -12.61
N ILE A 419 23.89 8.07 -12.43
CA ILE A 419 23.97 6.99 -11.44
C ILE A 419 24.82 7.51 -10.28
N LYS A 420 24.30 7.37 -9.06
CA LYS A 420 25.01 7.70 -7.81
C LYS A 420 25.07 6.49 -6.92
N LEU A 421 26.26 6.26 -6.35
CA LEU A 421 26.51 5.21 -5.38
C LEU A 421 27.32 5.80 -4.23
N SER A 422 26.78 5.78 -3.02
CA SER A 422 27.53 6.20 -1.83
C SER A 422 28.58 5.17 -1.47
N ASP A 423 29.76 5.61 -1.08
CA ASP A 423 30.86 4.77 -0.63
C ASP A 423 30.98 3.40 -1.34
N PRO A 424 31.42 3.36 -2.61
CA PRO A 424 31.57 2.11 -3.36
C PRO A 424 32.51 1.12 -2.71
N ASN A 425 33.51 1.61 -1.93
CA ASN A 425 34.47 0.75 -1.23
C ASN A 425 33.80 0.00 -0.07
N ALA A 426 33.02 0.70 0.75
CA ALA A 426 32.24 0.08 1.82
C ALA A 426 31.22 -0.92 1.24
N PHE A 427 30.54 -0.56 0.15
CA PHE A 427 29.61 -1.45 -0.53
C PHE A 427 30.28 -2.76 -0.97
N ILE A 428 31.42 -2.68 -1.67
CA ILE A 428 32.19 -3.85 -2.12
C ILE A 428 32.63 -4.71 -0.93
N ASN A 429 33.17 -4.09 0.11
CA ASN A 429 33.64 -4.82 1.28
C ASN A 429 32.48 -5.52 2.00
N ASN A 430 31.34 -4.87 2.17
CA ASN A 430 30.16 -5.43 2.78
C ASN A 430 29.60 -6.60 1.93
N PHE A 431 29.53 -6.43 0.61
CA PHE A 431 29.09 -7.47 -0.31
C PHE A 431 30.00 -8.70 -0.26
N VAL A 432 31.32 -8.51 -0.30
CA VAL A 432 32.32 -9.58 -0.22
C VAL A 432 32.24 -10.30 1.12
N ASN A 433 32.14 -9.56 2.21
CA ASN A 433 32.02 -10.13 3.55
C ASN A 433 30.73 -10.94 3.70
N TYR A 434 29.61 -10.42 3.23
CA TYR A 434 28.34 -11.14 3.22
C TYR A 434 28.42 -12.42 2.39
N THR A 435 28.96 -12.33 1.17
CA THR A 435 29.11 -13.48 0.28
C THR A 435 29.95 -14.58 0.92
N ASN A 436 31.10 -14.23 1.48
CA ASN A 436 32.03 -15.21 2.05
C ASN A 436 31.54 -15.80 3.38
N ASN A 437 30.89 -15.00 4.23
CA ASN A 437 30.57 -15.42 5.60
C ASN A 437 29.13 -15.95 5.74
N ALA A 438 28.23 -15.62 4.80
CA ALA A 438 26.83 -16.04 4.84
C ALA A 438 26.45 -16.94 3.67
N VAL A 439 26.68 -16.50 2.43
CA VAL A 439 26.17 -17.21 1.24
C VAL A 439 26.97 -18.48 0.93
N ILE A 440 28.29 -18.39 0.86
CA ILE A 440 29.16 -19.52 0.51
C ILE A 440 29.04 -20.68 1.50
N PRO A 441 29.00 -20.51 2.83
CA PRO A 441 28.78 -21.60 3.78
C PRO A 441 27.48 -22.36 3.52
N VAL A 442 26.40 -21.68 3.19
CA VAL A 442 25.11 -22.30 2.86
C VAL A 442 25.22 -23.10 1.54
N LEU A 443 25.79 -22.48 0.49
CA LEU A 443 25.97 -23.15 -0.80
C LEU A 443 26.84 -24.43 -0.67
N ASN A 444 27.85 -24.44 0.18
CA ASN A 444 28.69 -25.63 0.42
C ASN A 444 27.93 -26.79 1.04
N LYS A 445 26.78 -26.56 1.66
CA LYS A 445 25.89 -27.59 2.20
C LYS A 445 24.91 -28.15 1.17
N MET A 446 24.84 -27.58 -0.03
CA MET A 446 23.96 -28.02 -1.10
C MET A 446 24.69 -28.95 -2.08
N GLU A 447 24.07 -30.10 -2.37
CA GLU A 447 24.63 -31.06 -3.35
C GLU A 447 24.69 -30.39 -4.74
N GLY A 448 25.82 -30.50 -5.42
CA GLY A 448 26.05 -29.90 -6.72
C GLY A 448 26.42 -28.41 -6.70
N SER A 449 26.33 -27.72 -5.55
CA SER A 449 26.64 -26.29 -5.44
C SER A 449 28.08 -25.99 -5.00
N LYS A 450 28.86 -27.00 -4.64
CA LYS A 450 30.25 -26.81 -4.16
C LYS A 450 31.14 -26.10 -5.18
N GLU A 451 31.01 -26.48 -6.44
CA GLU A 451 31.77 -25.83 -7.50
C GLU A 451 31.34 -24.36 -7.70
N PHE A 452 30.03 -24.11 -7.65
CA PHE A 452 29.49 -22.75 -7.70
C PHE A 452 29.98 -21.92 -6.50
N ALA A 453 29.93 -22.48 -5.28
CA ALA A 453 30.42 -21.83 -4.07
C ALA A 453 31.94 -21.50 -4.17
N LEU A 454 32.76 -22.45 -4.69
CA LEU A 454 34.17 -22.21 -4.92
C LEU A 454 34.41 -21.07 -5.93
N ASN A 455 33.67 -21.07 -7.03
CA ASN A 455 33.79 -20.05 -8.04
C ASN A 455 33.34 -18.68 -7.52
N LEU A 456 32.24 -18.64 -6.76
CA LEU A 456 31.76 -17.44 -6.10
C LEU A 456 32.79 -16.89 -5.10
N GLY A 457 33.49 -17.74 -4.37
CA GLY A 457 34.59 -17.36 -3.48
C GLY A 457 35.77 -16.76 -4.22
N LYS A 458 36.15 -17.36 -5.36
CA LYS A 458 37.17 -16.77 -6.24
C LYS A 458 36.76 -15.43 -6.81
N GLN A 459 35.52 -15.33 -7.31
CA GLN A 459 34.95 -14.07 -7.83
C GLN A 459 34.90 -12.99 -6.75
N SER A 460 34.46 -13.37 -5.54
CA SER A 460 34.44 -12.48 -4.37
C SER A 460 35.83 -11.94 -4.04
N SER A 461 36.86 -12.78 -4.14
CA SER A 461 38.25 -12.36 -3.94
C SER A 461 38.74 -11.39 -5.02
N VAL A 462 38.38 -11.64 -6.28
CA VAL A 462 38.68 -10.71 -7.39
C VAL A 462 37.94 -9.39 -7.23
N ILE A 463 36.66 -9.43 -6.83
CA ILE A 463 35.87 -8.22 -6.55
C ILE A 463 36.53 -7.41 -5.43
N LYS A 464 36.96 -8.06 -4.37
CA LYS A 464 37.66 -7.39 -3.27
C LYS A 464 38.95 -6.73 -3.70
N GLN A 465 39.72 -7.39 -4.56
CA GLN A 465 41.05 -6.95 -4.96
C GLN A 465 41.01 -5.85 -6.04
N TYR A 466 40.13 -6.00 -7.01
CA TYR A 466 40.10 -5.17 -8.22
C TYR A 466 38.82 -4.36 -8.39
N GLY A 467 37.71 -4.75 -7.73
CA GLY A 467 36.39 -4.18 -7.96
C GLY A 467 36.31 -2.67 -7.73
N PHE A 468 36.88 -2.19 -6.60
CA PHE A 468 36.88 -0.76 -6.32
C PHE A 468 37.66 0.05 -7.38
N ARG A 469 38.85 -0.41 -7.77
CA ARG A 469 39.65 0.22 -8.81
C ARG A 469 38.95 0.21 -10.18
N ALA A 470 38.25 -0.87 -10.51
CA ALA A 470 37.47 -0.94 -11.74
C ALA A 470 36.30 0.08 -11.73
N ILE A 471 35.63 0.25 -10.57
CA ILE A 471 34.58 1.25 -10.40
C ILE A 471 35.14 2.68 -10.51
N GLU A 472 36.33 2.94 -9.97
CA GLU A 472 37.00 4.24 -10.11
C GLU A 472 37.19 4.68 -11.56
N ALA A 473 37.35 3.75 -12.50
CA ALA A 473 37.49 4.07 -13.92
C ALA A 473 36.27 4.81 -14.48
N PHE A 474 35.08 4.61 -13.89
CA PHE A 474 33.85 5.31 -14.24
C PHE A 474 33.76 6.70 -13.60
N SER A 475 34.57 7.02 -12.59
CA SER A 475 34.56 8.34 -11.95
C SER A 475 35.08 9.44 -12.89
N LYS A 476 34.58 10.67 -12.70
CA LYS A 476 35.17 11.87 -13.31
C LYS A 476 36.59 12.11 -12.81
N ASN A 477 36.82 11.85 -11.54
CA ASN A 477 38.11 11.98 -10.91
C ASN A 477 38.88 10.67 -11.10
N SER A 478 40.17 10.77 -11.33
CA SER A 478 41.03 9.59 -11.53
C SER A 478 41.14 8.73 -10.27
N GLU A 479 40.79 9.25 -9.11
CA GLU A 479 40.82 8.58 -7.82
C GLU A 479 39.57 8.95 -7.02
N LEU A 480 38.91 7.96 -6.41
CA LEU A 480 37.85 8.14 -5.43
C LEU A 480 38.48 8.01 -4.01
N LYS A 481 38.22 8.97 -3.17
CA LYS A 481 38.63 8.88 -1.77
C LYS A 481 37.69 7.94 -1.01
N ASP A 482 38.20 7.35 0.06
CA ASP A 482 37.42 6.52 0.96
C ASP A 482 36.23 7.32 1.54
N GLY A 483 35.03 6.75 1.48
CA GLY A 483 33.78 7.42 1.85
C GLY A 483 33.21 8.39 0.80
N GLU A 484 33.87 8.59 -0.33
CA GLU A 484 33.39 9.48 -1.39
C GLU A 484 32.36 8.76 -2.28
N SER A 485 31.29 9.48 -2.66
CA SER A 485 30.26 8.94 -3.55
C SER A 485 30.73 8.92 -5.01
N LEU A 486 30.49 7.80 -5.68
CA LEU A 486 30.63 7.70 -7.13
C LEU A 486 29.43 8.37 -7.80
N VAL A 487 29.71 9.25 -8.76
CA VAL A 487 28.70 9.83 -9.65
C VAL A 487 29.12 9.56 -11.09
N VAL A 488 28.22 8.91 -11.85
CA VAL A 488 28.45 8.55 -13.25
C VAL A 488 27.36 9.19 -14.09
N ASP A 489 27.74 10.16 -14.94
CA ASP A 489 26.86 10.69 -15.97
C ASP A 489 26.94 9.77 -17.20
N VAL A 490 25.82 9.16 -17.55
CA VAL A 490 25.70 8.30 -18.75
C VAL A 490 24.96 9.07 -19.81
N LYS A 491 25.57 9.23 -20.97
CA LYS A 491 24.94 9.88 -22.13
C LYS A 491 25.00 8.93 -23.33
N GLY A 492 23.83 8.72 -23.89
CA GLY A 492 23.69 7.96 -25.13
C GLY A 492 23.46 8.88 -26.32
N LYS A 493 24.12 8.57 -27.43
CA LYS A 493 23.91 9.18 -28.75
C LYS A 493 23.94 8.08 -29.80
N ASP A 494 23.55 8.40 -31.02
CA ASP A 494 23.55 7.47 -32.16
C ASP A 494 24.89 6.75 -32.36
N THR A 495 25.98 7.33 -31.86
CA THR A 495 27.35 6.79 -31.96
C THR A 495 27.78 5.90 -30.80
N GLY A 496 26.92 5.74 -29.75
CA GLY A 496 27.21 4.92 -28.59
C GLY A 496 27.00 5.60 -27.24
N LEU A 497 27.38 4.89 -26.19
CA LEU A 497 27.26 5.35 -24.78
C LEU A 497 28.60 5.98 -24.32
N THR A 498 28.48 7.07 -23.57
CA THR A 498 29.59 7.66 -22.82
C THR A 498 29.29 7.67 -21.35
N PHE A 499 30.30 7.51 -20.51
CA PHE A 499 30.27 7.52 -19.06
C PHE A 499 31.22 8.62 -18.57
N ASN A 500 30.68 9.68 -17.99
CA ASN A 500 31.45 10.86 -17.63
C ASN A 500 32.32 11.39 -18.80
N ASP A 501 31.68 11.50 -19.97
CA ASP A 501 32.29 11.94 -21.24
C ASP A 501 33.37 11.00 -21.80
N LYS A 502 33.64 9.84 -21.19
CA LYS A 502 34.51 8.78 -21.75
C LYS A 502 33.68 7.79 -22.54
N ALA A 503 34.11 7.46 -23.75
CA ALA A 503 33.46 6.43 -24.54
C ALA A 503 33.58 5.06 -23.86
N ILE A 504 32.62 4.15 -24.10
CA ILE A 504 32.59 2.83 -23.47
C ILE A 504 33.86 2.00 -23.73
N ASP A 505 34.43 2.11 -24.91
CA ASP A 505 35.69 1.47 -25.30
C ASP A 505 36.87 2.02 -24.51
N GLN A 506 36.90 3.32 -24.20
CA GLN A 506 37.90 3.92 -23.32
C GLN A 506 37.81 3.40 -21.90
N ILE A 507 36.58 3.20 -21.37
CA ILE A 507 36.36 2.61 -20.04
C ILE A 507 36.86 1.16 -20.01
N PHE A 508 36.48 0.35 -21.04
CA PHE A 508 36.93 -1.03 -21.11
C PHE A 508 38.41 -1.17 -21.50
N GLY A 509 39.00 -0.15 -22.05
CA GLY A 509 40.43 -0.06 -22.29
C GLY A 509 41.25 0.45 -21.08
N ASP A 510 40.62 0.93 -20.02
CA ASP A 510 41.29 1.36 -18.81
C ASP A 510 41.99 0.16 -18.14
N ALA A 511 43.24 0.31 -17.75
CA ALA A 511 44.05 -0.76 -17.17
C ALA A 511 43.36 -1.41 -15.94
N ARG A 512 42.68 -0.61 -15.12
CA ARG A 512 41.98 -1.07 -13.92
C ARG A 512 40.81 -1.98 -14.23
N VAL A 513 40.05 -1.65 -15.29
CA VAL A 513 38.93 -2.46 -15.79
C VAL A 513 39.46 -3.73 -16.47
N LEU A 514 40.51 -3.60 -17.26
CA LEU A 514 41.14 -4.76 -17.93
C LEU A 514 41.72 -5.75 -16.92
N GLU A 515 42.37 -5.28 -15.84
CA GLU A 515 42.88 -6.14 -14.78
C GLU A 515 41.70 -6.93 -14.12
N PHE A 516 40.61 -6.24 -13.80
CA PHE A 516 39.42 -6.87 -13.23
C PHE A 516 38.82 -7.89 -14.18
N MET A 517 38.62 -7.53 -15.46
CA MET A 517 38.04 -8.41 -16.47
C MET A 517 38.92 -9.64 -16.75
N ASN A 518 40.24 -9.45 -16.83
CA ASN A 518 41.17 -10.55 -17.03
C ASN A 518 41.15 -11.53 -15.85
N ALA A 519 41.12 -11.03 -14.62
CA ALA A 519 41.01 -11.85 -13.42
C ALA A 519 39.69 -12.62 -13.37
N MET A 520 38.56 -12.00 -13.75
CA MET A 520 37.27 -12.69 -13.85
C MET A 520 37.26 -13.73 -14.97
N ALA A 521 37.84 -13.42 -16.15
CA ALA A 521 37.94 -14.34 -17.27
C ALA A 521 38.80 -15.57 -16.94
N GLN A 522 39.86 -15.40 -16.16
CA GLN A 522 40.69 -16.52 -15.70
C GLN A 522 39.88 -17.50 -14.84
N ILE A 523 39.05 -17.00 -13.91
CA ILE A 523 38.16 -17.85 -13.11
C ILE A 523 37.22 -18.67 -14.01
N GLU A 524 36.63 -18.01 -15.03
CA GLU A 524 35.73 -18.67 -15.96
C GLU A 524 36.43 -19.71 -16.84
N GLN A 525 37.67 -19.48 -17.24
CA GLN A 525 38.48 -20.47 -17.95
C GLN A 525 38.82 -21.68 -17.06
N GLU A 526 39.23 -21.46 -15.82
CA GLU A 526 39.47 -22.52 -14.85
C GLU A 526 38.21 -23.38 -14.63
N ARG A 527 37.03 -22.71 -14.53
CA ARG A 527 35.74 -23.41 -14.41
C ARG A 527 35.48 -24.33 -15.61
N LYS A 528 35.66 -23.84 -16.83
CA LYS A 528 35.46 -24.65 -18.05
C LYS A 528 36.39 -25.83 -18.16
N GLN A 529 37.62 -25.72 -17.66
CA GLN A 529 38.59 -26.82 -17.64
C GLN A 529 38.22 -27.91 -16.64
N VAL A 530 37.55 -27.57 -15.54
CA VAL A 530 37.07 -28.51 -14.52
C VAL A 530 35.80 -29.23 -15.01
N VAL A 531 34.85 -28.52 -15.59
CA VAL A 531 33.58 -29.09 -16.08
C VAL A 531 33.76 -29.91 -17.36
N GLY A 532 34.81 -29.65 -18.15
CA GLY A 532 35.11 -30.40 -19.38
C GLY A 532 35.91 -31.69 -19.15
N LYS A 533 36.22 -32.03 -17.91
CA LYS A 533 36.77 -33.30 -17.48
C LYS A 533 35.70 -34.14 -16.79
#